data_34c3c4bfca84b0b168731d09013cbf73
#
_entry.id   34c3c4bfca84b0b168731d09013cbf73
#
_cell.length_a   1.000
_cell.length_b   1.000
_cell.length_c   1.000
_cell.angle_alpha   90.00
_cell.angle_beta   90.00
_cell.angle_gamma   90.00
#
_symmetry.space_group_name_H-M   'P 1'
#
loop_
_entity.id
_entity.type
_entity.pdbx_description
1 polymer ?
#
loop_
_entity_poly.entity_id
_entity_poly.type
_entity_poly.pdbx_seq_one_letter_code
_entity_poly.pdbx_strand_id
1 'polypeptide(L)'
;MSTSTFVATTSTREPATAIYDHIIQAGDGWIHDLAAGQVLRIVDLEGNQAVDTLFYATEDPGDHYSAIQTITGQQNLYLTTGSVLVAESGRELLQITADTCGRHDTIGGACSAQSNTVRYSHDTLPMHNCRDTFMLMLSSRPEFSKRDLAPNVNFFMNVPVTPEGKLTFADGVSGPGRYVELVALAPVTVLISNCPQLNNPCNAYNPTPAQVLIWEAEGSDSHV
;
A
#
# COMPACT_ATOMS: atom_id res chain seq x y z
N MET A 1 24.87 -1.34 18.95
CA MET A 1 23.61 -1.19 18.20
C MET A 1 23.56 -2.35 17.23
N SER A 2 22.64 -3.29 17.39
CA SER A 2 22.48 -4.41 16.45
C SER A 2 21.91 -3.83 15.15
N THR A 3 22.67 -3.87 14.07
CA THR A 3 22.15 -3.63 12.73
C THR A 3 21.30 -4.84 12.37
N SER A 4 19.98 -4.75 12.58
CA SER A 4 19.06 -5.73 12.03
C SER A 4 19.22 -5.69 10.51
N THR A 5 19.84 -6.72 9.96
CA THR A 5 19.98 -6.86 8.52
C THR A 5 18.63 -7.32 8.02
N PHE A 6 17.98 -6.52 7.14
CA PHE A 6 16.77 -6.93 6.45
C PHE A 6 17.05 -8.20 5.65
N VAL A 7 16.18 -9.18 5.79
CA VAL A 7 16.22 -10.41 5.00
C VAL A 7 15.00 -10.41 4.08
N ALA A 8 15.25 -10.32 2.77
CA ALA A 8 14.19 -10.40 1.78
C ALA A 8 13.51 -11.78 1.86
N THR A 9 12.19 -11.77 1.93
CA THR A 9 11.38 -13.00 1.89
C THR A 9 10.69 -13.07 0.54
N THR A 10 10.98 -14.13 -0.21
CA THR A 10 10.40 -14.37 -1.53
C THR A 10 9.24 -15.35 -1.44
N SER A 11 8.30 -15.23 -2.38
CA SER A 11 7.19 -16.15 -2.57
C SER A 11 7.54 -17.20 -3.65
N THR A 12 6.93 -18.36 -3.53
CA THR A 12 7.00 -19.43 -4.54
C THR A 12 5.89 -19.34 -5.59
N ARG A 13 4.96 -18.37 -5.45
CA ARG A 13 3.87 -18.17 -6.42
C ARG A 13 4.40 -17.61 -7.72
N GLU A 14 4.12 -18.31 -8.81
CA GLU A 14 4.53 -17.89 -10.15
C GLU A 14 3.53 -16.88 -10.71
N PRO A 15 3.96 -15.72 -11.24
CA PRO A 15 3.06 -14.71 -11.82
C PRO A 15 2.10 -15.28 -12.86
N ALA A 16 2.55 -16.24 -13.67
CA ALA A 16 1.72 -16.86 -14.72
C ALA A 16 0.53 -17.68 -14.19
N THR A 17 0.48 -17.98 -12.88
CA THR A 17 -0.64 -18.70 -12.25
C THR A 17 -1.62 -17.76 -11.54
N ALA A 18 -1.40 -16.45 -11.61
CA ALA A 18 -2.31 -15.48 -11.05
C ALA A 18 -3.67 -15.52 -11.79
N ILE A 19 -4.77 -15.45 -11.04
CA ILE A 19 -6.12 -15.38 -11.61
C ILE A 19 -6.48 -13.97 -12.05
N TYR A 20 -5.72 -12.98 -11.60
CA TYR A 20 -5.87 -11.58 -11.96
C TYR A 20 -4.50 -10.95 -12.11
N ASP A 21 -4.32 -10.17 -13.18
CA ASP A 21 -3.10 -9.42 -13.50
C ASP A 21 -3.50 -8.07 -14.08
N HIS A 22 -3.01 -6.99 -13.48
CA HIS A 22 -3.33 -5.64 -13.93
C HIS A 22 -2.17 -4.67 -13.66
N ILE A 23 -1.87 -3.82 -14.65
CA ILE A 23 -0.88 -2.74 -14.53
C ILE A 23 -1.60 -1.43 -14.21
N ILE A 24 -1.22 -0.80 -13.11
CA ILE A 24 -1.71 0.50 -12.68
C ILE A 24 -0.68 1.54 -13.11
N GLN A 25 -1.08 2.44 -14.04
CA GLN A 25 -0.18 3.52 -14.47
C GLN A 25 0.05 4.52 -13.33
N ALA A 26 1.14 5.28 -13.41
CA ALA A 26 1.42 6.33 -12.42
C ALA A 26 0.28 7.37 -12.41
N GLY A 27 -0.27 7.63 -11.23
CA GLY A 27 -1.42 8.51 -11.04
C GLY A 27 -2.79 7.83 -11.15
N ASP A 28 -2.86 6.63 -11.69
CA ASP A 28 -4.12 5.88 -11.75
C ASP A 28 -4.47 5.25 -10.40
N GLY A 29 -5.76 4.96 -10.25
CA GLY A 29 -6.32 4.24 -9.12
C GLY A 29 -6.80 2.85 -9.51
N TRP A 30 -6.86 1.97 -8.52
CA TRP A 30 -7.39 0.62 -8.65
C TRP A 30 -8.14 0.24 -7.37
N ILE A 31 -9.31 -0.37 -7.51
CA ILE A 31 -10.11 -0.87 -6.37
C ILE A 31 -10.58 -2.29 -6.65
N HIS A 32 -10.43 -3.18 -5.68
CA HIS A 32 -10.76 -4.59 -5.82
C HIS A 32 -11.11 -5.22 -4.46
N ASP A 33 -12.04 -6.17 -4.47
CA ASP A 33 -12.41 -6.93 -3.28
C ASP A 33 -11.69 -8.27 -3.28
N LEU A 34 -10.98 -8.56 -2.19
CA LEU A 34 -10.33 -9.84 -1.95
C LEU A 34 -11.21 -10.68 -1.03
N ALA A 35 -11.45 -11.92 -1.40
CA ALA A 35 -12.00 -12.91 -0.49
C ALA A 35 -10.94 -13.35 0.53
N ALA A 36 -11.40 -13.82 1.70
CA ALA A 36 -10.49 -14.40 2.69
C ALA A 36 -9.66 -15.55 2.08
N GLY A 37 -8.37 -15.56 2.34
CA GLY A 37 -7.41 -16.53 1.82
C GLY A 37 -6.82 -16.15 0.46
N GLN A 38 -7.42 -15.24 -0.33
CA GLN A 38 -6.79 -14.76 -1.56
C GLN A 38 -5.50 -13.99 -1.25
N VAL A 39 -4.59 -14.03 -2.20
CA VAL A 39 -3.27 -13.41 -2.05
C VAL A 39 -3.12 -12.31 -3.09
N LEU A 40 -2.77 -11.11 -2.62
CA LEU A 40 -2.43 -9.95 -3.43
C LEU A 40 -0.92 -9.77 -3.45
N ARG A 41 -0.33 -9.61 -4.62
CA ARG A 41 1.05 -9.12 -4.78
C ARG A 41 1.03 -7.77 -5.47
N ILE A 42 1.73 -6.80 -4.89
CA ILE A 42 1.98 -5.49 -5.49
C ILE A 42 3.45 -5.50 -5.94
N VAL A 43 3.68 -5.23 -7.22
CA VAL A 43 5.02 -5.24 -7.83
C VAL A 43 5.38 -3.83 -8.27
N ASP A 44 6.56 -3.38 -7.88
CA ASP A 44 7.19 -2.17 -8.43
C ASP A 44 7.94 -2.57 -9.71
N LEU A 45 7.42 -2.18 -10.87
CA LEU A 45 7.93 -2.65 -12.15
C LEU A 45 9.29 -2.05 -12.53
N GLU A 46 9.50 -0.78 -12.25
CA GLU A 46 10.68 -0.04 -12.70
C GLU A 46 11.59 0.41 -11.54
N GLY A 47 11.11 0.32 -10.32
CA GLY A 47 11.84 0.67 -9.10
C GLY A 47 11.53 2.07 -8.57
N ASN A 48 11.68 2.21 -7.26
CA ASN A 48 11.49 3.47 -6.51
C ASN A 48 10.11 4.13 -6.72
N GLN A 49 9.04 3.32 -6.83
CA GLN A 49 7.66 3.77 -6.96
C GLN A 49 6.91 3.59 -5.64
N ALA A 50 6.35 4.66 -5.10
CA ALA A 50 5.45 4.59 -3.95
C ALA A 50 4.03 4.20 -4.38
N VAL A 51 3.42 3.25 -3.64
CA VAL A 51 2.06 2.77 -3.89
C VAL A 51 1.24 3.00 -2.62
N ASP A 52 0.42 4.05 -2.64
CA ASP A 52 -0.44 4.42 -1.51
C ASP A 52 -1.68 3.52 -1.54
N THR A 53 -1.99 2.86 -0.42
CA THR A 53 -3.04 1.84 -0.38
C THR A 53 -3.94 2.00 0.84
N LEU A 54 -5.26 1.95 0.62
CA LEU A 54 -6.30 1.89 1.65
C LEU A 54 -6.86 0.48 1.73
N PHE A 55 -7.28 0.08 2.95
CA PHE A 55 -7.89 -1.22 3.20
C PHE A 55 -9.13 -1.06 4.07
N TYR A 56 -10.21 -1.77 3.69
CA TYR A 56 -11.50 -1.75 4.37
C TYR A 56 -12.01 -3.17 4.55
N ALA A 57 -12.72 -3.44 5.63
CA ALA A 57 -13.55 -4.63 5.68
C ALA A 57 -14.64 -4.52 4.60
N THR A 58 -14.76 -5.51 3.71
CA THR A 58 -15.67 -5.40 2.54
C THR A 58 -17.12 -5.22 2.95
N GLU A 59 -17.56 -5.86 4.05
CA GLU A 59 -18.93 -5.75 4.55
C GLU A 59 -19.22 -4.47 5.34
N ASP A 60 -18.18 -3.77 5.81
CA ASP A 60 -18.31 -2.52 6.60
C ASP A 60 -17.16 -1.55 6.28
N PRO A 61 -17.33 -0.64 5.31
CA PRO A 61 -16.33 0.37 4.98
C PRO A 61 -15.93 1.29 6.15
N GLY A 62 -16.75 1.37 7.19
CA GLY A 62 -16.42 2.09 8.43
C GLY A 62 -15.32 1.40 9.24
N ASP A 63 -15.15 0.09 9.07
CA ASP A 63 -14.07 -0.67 9.71
C ASP A 63 -12.88 -0.82 8.74
N HIS A 64 -12.00 0.13 8.80
CA HIS A 64 -10.85 0.28 7.90
C HIS A 64 -9.52 0.12 8.63
N TYR A 65 -8.45 -0.01 7.87
CA TYR A 65 -7.09 -0.12 8.40
C TYR A 65 -6.76 1.00 9.40
N SER A 66 -6.18 0.59 10.53
CA SER A 66 -5.69 1.45 11.58
C SER A 66 -4.16 1.37 11.69
N ALA A 67 -3.47 2.44 11.31
CA ALA A 67 -2.02 2.53 11.47
C ALA A 67 -1.61 2.41 12.95
N ILE A 68 -2.37 3.05 13.86
CA ILE A 68 -2.08 3.04 15.30
C ILE A 68 -2.20 1.62 15.87
N GLN A 69 -3.28 0.90 15.57
CA GLN A 69 -3.48 -0.48 16.04
C GLN A 69 -2.38 -1.41 15.51
N THR A 70 -2.06 -1.28 14.22
CA THR A 70 -1.01 -2.07 13.58
C THR A 70 0.37 -1.80 14.19
N ILE A 71 0.76 -0.52 14.32
CA ILE A 71 2.05 -0.12 14.88
C ILE A 71 2.20 -0.58 16.33
N THR A 72 1.16 -0.39 17.15
CA THR A 72 1.21 -0.77 18.56
C THR A 72 1.20 -2.28 18.75
N GLY A 73 0.44 -3.01 17.94
CA GLY A 73 0.37 -4.47 17.97
C GLY A 73 1.70 -5.12 17.62
N GLN A 74 2.36 -4.67 16.56
CA GLN A 74 3.66 -5.21 16.14
C GLN A 74 4.87 -4.53 16.80
N GLN A 75 4.67 -3.44 17.56
CA GLN A 75 5.74 -2.62 18.19
C GLN A 75 6.81 -2.13 17.20
N ASN A 76 6.41 -1.84 15.96
CA ASN A 76 7.28 -1.36 14.89
C ASN A 76 6.51 -0.38 14.00
N LEU A 77 7.19 0.71 13.57
CA LEU A 77 6.64 1.71 12.65
C LEU A 77 6.53 1.19 11.22
N TYR A 78 7.40 0.28 10.82
CA TYR A 78 7.48 -0.19 9.45
C TYR A 78 6.86 -1.57 9.30
N LEU A 79 6.18 -1.76 8.17
CA LEU A 79 5.64 -3.07 7.78
C LEU A 79 6.69 -3.85 7.00
N THR A 80 6.72 -5.15 7.22
CA THR A 80 7.54 -6.11 6.48
C THR A 80 6.92 -7.52 6.61
N THR A 81 7.58 -8.55 6.11
CA THR A 81 7.11 -9.94 6.25
C THR A 81 6.72 -10.27 7.70
N GLY A 82 5.54 -10.84 7.86
CA GLY A 82 4.95 -11.18 9.16
C GLY A 82 4.06 -10.09 9.75
N SER A 83 4.13 -8.84 9.28
CA SER A 83 3.25 -7.76 9.73
C SER A 83 1.79 -8.08 9.42
N VAL A 84 0.91 -7.88 10.40
CA VAL A 84 -0.54 -8.00 10.25
C VAL A 84 -1.16 -6.60 10.25
N LEU A 85 -1.90 -6.28 9.20
CA LEU A 85 -2.67 -5.04 9.07
C LEU A 85 -4.00 -5.22 9.80
N VAL A 86 -4.26 -4.35 10.78
CA VAL A 86 -5.40 -4.45 11.69
C VAL A 86 -6.35 -3.27 11.45
N ALA A 87 -7.65 -3.53 11.49
CA ALA A 87 -8.69 -2.51 11.39
C ALA A 87 -8.94 -1.77 12.71
N GLU A 88 -9.72 -0.69 12.68
CA GLU A 88 -10.10 0.08 13.89
C GLU A 88 -10.84 -0.77 14.92
N SER A 89 -11.60 -1.78 14.50
CA SER A 89 -12.26 -2.74 15.40
C SER A 89 -11.31 -3.73 16.09
N GLY A 90 -10.05 -3.81 15.65
CA GLY A 90 -9.10 -4.85 16.05
C GLY A 90 -9.14 -6.10 15.16
N ARG A 91 -9.96 -6.12 14.08
CA ARG A 91 -10.00 -7.21 13.12
C ARG A 91 -8.70 -7.26 12.32
N GLU A 92 -8.12 -8.43 12.18
CA GLU A 92 -7.01 -8.69 11.27
C GLU A 92 -7.53 -8.72 9.83
N LEU A 93 -7.01 -7.83 8.99
CA LEU A 93 -7.41 -7.68 7.59
C LEU A 93 -6.51 -8.49 6.65
N LEU A 94 -5.21 -8.23 6.72
CA LEU A 94 -4.21 -8.86 5.84
C LEU A 94 -2.92 -9.14 6.62
N GLN A 95 -2.15 -10.12 6.13
CA GLN A 95 -0.79 -10.37 6.60
C GLN A 95 0.19 -10.31 5.44
N ILE A 96 1.33 -9.65 5.63
CA ILE A 96 2.44 -9.67 4.68
C ILE A 96 3.14 -11.03 4.76
N THR A 97 3.08 -11.81 3.69
CA THR A 97 3.66 -13.16 3.59
C THR A 97 5.00 -13.19 2.88
N ALA A 98 5.24 -12.23 1.97
CA ALA A 98 6.55 -12.05 1.33
C ALA A 98 6.84 -10.57 1.11
N ASP A 99 8.09 -10.18 1.26
CA ASP A 99 8.55 -8.81 1.09
C ASP A 99 10.00 -8.82 0.61
N THR A 100 10.24 -8.26 -0.55
CA THR A 100 11.58 -8.17 -1.15
C THR A 100 12.23 -6.81 -0.97
N CYS A 101 11.56 -5.87 -0.24
CA CYS A 101 11.97 -4.47 -0.09
C CYS A 101 12.45 -4.13 1.32
N GLY A 102 11.79 -4.68 2.35
CA GLY A 102 12.26 -4.62 3.72
C GLY A 102 11.52 -3.71 4.66
N ARG A 103 10.87 -2.70 4.19
CA ARG A 103 10.02 -1.85 5.01
C ARG A 103 9.06 -1.03 4.17
N HIS A 104 7.88 -0.82 4.74
CA HIS A 104 6.85 0.01 4.13
C HIS A 104 6.36 1.04 5.15
N ASP A 105 5.99 2.21 4.67
CA ASP A 105 5.64 3.34 5.51
C ASP A 105 4.19 3.31 5.96
N THR A 106 3.95 3.68 7.23
CA THR A 106 2.62 3.77 7.84
C THR A 106 2.27 5.18 8.34
N ILE A 107 3.20 6.14 8.22
CA ILE A 107 3.10 7.45 8.89
C ILE A 107 3.22 8.65 7.95
N GLY A 108 3.79 8.48 6.75
CA GLY A 108 3.98 9.57 5.78
C GLY A 108 2.69 10.13 5.22
N GLY A 109 1.65 9.30 5.17
CA GLY A 109 0.34 9.64 4.63
C GLY A 109 0.35 9.84 3.11
N ALA A 110 -0.84 9.93 2.52
CA ALA A 110 -1.01 10.18 1.10
C ALA A 110 -0.75 11.64 0.74
N CYS A 111 -0.18 11.88 -0.45
CA CYS A 111 -0.04 13.24 -0.95
C CYS A 111 -1.42 13.84 -1.28
N SER A 112 -1.54 15.16 -1.13
CA SER A 112 -2.74 15.95 -1.43
C SER A 112 -2.34 17.30 -2.03
N ALA A 113 -3.27 17.98 -2.70
CA ALA A 113 -3.04 19.33 -3.19
C ALA A 113 -2.54 20.27 -2.07
N GLN A 114 -3.14 20.18 -0.87
CA GLN A 114 -2.75 20.97 0.29
C GLN A 114 -1.34 20.63 0.78
N SER A 115 -1.00 19.34 0.92
CA SER A 115 0.33 18.95 1.37
C SER A 115 1.41 19.31 0.35
N ASN A 116 1.11 19.22 -0.95
CA ASN A 116 2.01 19.63 -2.01
C ASN A 116 2.27 21.14 -1.97
N THR A 117 1.23 21.95 -1.82
CA THR A 117 1.35 23.41 -1.73
C THR A 117 2.20 23.83 -0.52
N VAL A 118 2.01 23.22 0.64
CA VAL A 118 2.76 23.53 1.87
C VAL A 118 4.22 23.06 1.78
N ARG A 119 4.45 21.86 1.22
CA ARG A 119 5.79 21.26 1.17
C ARG A 119 6.67 21.81 0.03
N TYR A 120 6.07 22.18 -1.09
CA TYR A 120 6.82 22.49 -2.31
C TYR A 120 6.58 23.93 -2.79
N SER A 121 5.37 24.25 -3.29
CA SER A 121 5.00 25.62 -3.68
C SER A 121 3.52 25.71 -4.07
N HIS A 122 3.00 26.93 -4.24
CA HIS A 122 1.65 27.15 -4.77
C HIS A 122 1.46 26.64 -6.20
N ASP A 123 2.52 26.57 -7.00
CA ASP A 123 2.47 26.08 -8.37
C ASP A 123 2.13 24.59 -8.45
N THR A 124 2.27 23.86 -7.32
CA THR A 124 1.92 22.43 -7.25
C THR A 124 0.46 22.17 -6.92
N LEU A 125 -0.35 23.21 -6.69
CA LEU A 125 -1.78 23.07 -6.38
C LEU A 125 -2.57 22.25 -7.43
N PRO A 126 -2.37 22.45 -8.75
CA PRO A 126 -3.09 21.72 -9.79
C PRO A 126 -2.51 20.31 -10.06
N MET A 127 -1.43 19.92 -9.38
CA MET A 127 -0.82 18.63 -9.59
C MET A 127 -1.72 17.50 -9.09
N HIS A 128 -1.76 16.42 -9.88
CA HIS A 128 -2.42 15.18 -9.47
C HIS A 128 -1.82 14.64 -8.17
N ASN A 129 -2.65 14.00 -7.33
CA ASN A 129 -2.24 13.52 -6.02
C ASN A 129 -3.06 12.30 -5.59
N CYS A 130 -2.52 11.51 -4.66
CA CYS A 130 -3.13 10.26 -4.21
C CYS A 130 -4.50 10.46 -3.55
N ARG A 131 -4.68 11.55 -2.81
CA ARG A 131 -5.98 11.83 -2.19
C ARG A 131 -7.09 11.99 -3.22
N ASP A 132 -6.83 12.70 -4.32
CA ASP A 132 -7.83 12.90 -5.38
C ASP A 132 -8.11 11.57 -6.10
N THR A 133 -7.10 10.73 -6.33
CA THR A 133 -7.27 9.36 -6.84
C THR A 133 -8.14 8.53 -5.91
N PHE A 134 -7.88 8.54 -4.60
CA PHE A 134 -8.70 7.83 -3.63
C PHE A 134 -10.15 8.31 -3.68
N MET A 135 -10.39 9.63 -3.68
CA MET A 135 -11.74 10.18 -3.76
C MET A 135 -12.47 9.78 -5.03
N LEU A 136 -11.76 9.72 -6.18
CA LEU A 136 -12.32 9.28 -7.44
C LEU A 136 -12.73 7.80 -7.36
N MET A 137 -11.86 6.95 -6.85
CA MET A 137 -12.13 5.52 -6.73
C MET A 137 -13.27 5.22 -5.74
N LEU A 138 -13.28 5.86 -4.57
CA LEU A 138 -14.38 5.73 -3.61
C LEU A 138 -15.72 6.18 -4.22
N SER A 139 -15.73 7.25 -5.01
CA SER A 139 -16.95 7.74 -5.65
C SER A 139 -17.53 6.78 -6.72
N SER A 140 -16.73 5.83 -7.18
CA SER A 140 -17.19 4.81 -8.14
C SER A 140 -18.00 3.68 -7.50
N ARG A 141 -18.04 3.62 -6.17
CA ARG A 141 -18.70 2.59 -5.38
C ARG A 141 -19.75 3.22 -4.45
N PRO A 142 -21.03 2.79 -4.51
CA PRO A 142 -22.13 3.43 -3.77
C PRO A 142 -22.05 3.25 -2.25
N GLU A 143 -21.36 2.22 -1.78
CA GLU A 143 -21.13 1.92 -0.37
C GLU A 143 -20.13 2.89 0.30
N PHE A 144 -19.34 3.63 -0.49
CA PHE A 144 -18.33 4.56 0.01
C PHE A 144 -18.74 6.03 -0.12
N SER A 145 -18.14 6.85 0.70
CA SER A 145 -18.28 8.30 0.70
C SER A 145 -16.93 8.99 0.96
N LYS A 146 -16.89 10.31 0.86
CA LYS A 146 -15.69 11.08 1.21
C LYS A 146 -15.26 10.96 2.70
N ARG A 147 -16.13 10.44 3.56
CA ARG A 147 -15.82 10.19 4.97
C ARG A 147 -14.98 8.94 5.19
N ASP A 148 -14.95 8.07 4.19
CA ASP A 148 -14.25 6.79 4.25
C ASP A 148 -12.79 6.91 3.78
N LEU A 149 -12.26 8.12 3.67
CA LEU A 149 -10.84 8.36 3.45
C LEU A 149 -10.08 7.98 4.73
N ALA A 150 -9.53 6.78 4.72
CA ALA A 150 -8.86 6.14 5.85
C ALA A 150 -7.36 6.44 5.90
N PRO A 151 -6.65 6.10 6.99
CA PRO A 151 -5.20 5.99 6.98
C PRO A 151 -4.74 5.04 5.89
N ASN A 152 -3.61 5.36 5.24
CA ASN A 152 -3.06 4.53 4.16
C ASN A 152 -1.73 3.89 4.56
N VAL A 153 -1.40 2.79 3.90
CA VAL A 153 -0.05 2.23 3.82
C VAL A 153 0.61 2.75 2.56
N ASN A 154 1.87 3.20 2.67
CA ASN A 154 2.69 3.56 1.53
C ASN A 154 3.68 2.43 1.24
N PHE A 155 3.32 1.49 0.37
CA PHE A 155 4.24 0.45 -0.03
C PHE A 155 5.43 1.03 -0.78
N PHE A 156 6.63 0.47 -0.52
CA PHE A 156 7.91 0.84 -1.12
C PHE A 156 8.46 2.21 -0.70
N MET A 157 7.69 3.01 0.00
CA MET A 157 8.08 4.35 0.43
C MET A 157 9.00 4.30 1.65
N ASN A 158 10.00 5.17 1.66
CA ASN A 158 10.98 5.28 2.72
C ASN A 158 10.80 6.60 3.50
N VAL A 159 10.31 6.49 4.72
CA VAL A 159 10.12 7.62 5.64
C VAL A 159 10.91 7.37 6.91
N PRO A 160 12.23 7.63 6.92
CA PRO A 160 13.04 7.51 8.12
C PRO A 160 12.56 8.44 9.24
N VAL A 161 12.61 7.92 10.47
CA VAL A 161 12.32 8.69 11.69
C VAL A 161 13.60 8.83 12.48
N THR A 162 13.99 10.07 12.81
CA THR A 162 15.17 10.33 13.64
C THR A 162 14.91 9.98 15.10
N PRO A 163 15.97 9.82 15.94
CA PRO A 163 15.78 9.63 17.38
C PRO A 163 14.96 10.75 18.06
N GLU A 164 14.98 11.97 17.50
CA GLU A 164 14.19 13.12 17.97
C GLU A 164 12.74 13.13 17.43
N GLY A 165 12.34 12.10 16.65
CA GLY A 165 11.00 11.97 16.10
C GLY A 165 10.75 12.79 14.84
N LYS A 166 11.76 13.28 14.14
CA LYS A 166 11.60 14.00 12.87
C LYS A 166 11.41 13.01 11.73
N LEU A 167 10.46 13.32 10.85
CA LEU A 167 10.21 12.58 9.61
C LEU A 167 10.98 13.19 8.46
N THR A 168 11.56 12.34 7.60
CA THR A 168 12.17 12.73 6.34
C THR A 168 11.66 11.81 5.24
N PHE A 169 11.53 12.34 4.02
CA PHE A 169 11.26 11.52 2.84
C PHE A 169 12.60 11.22 2.16
N ALA A 170 12.86 9.96 1.90
CA ALA A 170 14.09 9.50 1.25
C ALA A 170 13.75 8.64 0.03
N ASP A 171 14.77 8.32 -0.76
CA ASP A 171 14.61 7.38 -1.88
C ASP A 171 13.93 6.10 -1.40
N GLY A 172 13.03 5.56 -2.23
CA GLY A 172 12.27 4.36 -1.92
C GLY A 172 13.18 3.16 -1.65
N VAL A 173 12.62 2.15 -1.02
CA VAL A 173 13.36 0.91 -0.67
C VAL A 173 13.25 -0.15 -1.75
N SER A 174 12.49 0.11 -2.81
CA SER A 174 12.21 -0.82 -3.89
C SER A 174 13.19 -0.69 -5.05
N GLY A 175 13.21 -1.69 -5.90
CA GLY A 175 13.93 -1.75 -7.16
C GLY A 175 13.10 -2.49 -8.22
N PRO A 176 13.52 -2.51 -9.48
CA PRO A 176 12.77 -3.13 -10.56
C PRO A 176 12.38 -4.59 -10.27
N GLY A 177 11.08 -4.90 -10.39
CA GLY A 177 10.53 -6.23 -10.15
C GLY A 177 10.44 -6.65 -8.68
N ARG A 178 10.76 -5.77 -7.72
CA ARG A 178 10.55 -6.05 -6.30
C ARG A 178 9.07 -5.95 -5.95
N TYR A 179 8.68 -6.66 -4.90
CA TYR A 179 7.26 -6.79 -4.53
C TYR A 179 7.04 -6.97 -3.04
N VAL A 180 5.81 -6.73 -2.64
CA VAL A 180 5.21 -7.15 -1.38
C VAL A 180 4.01 -8.05 -1.67
N GLU A 181 3.81 -9.09 -0.87
CA GLU A 181 2.72 -10.05 -1.00
C GLU A 181 1.95 -10.15 0.32
N LEU A 182 0.62 -10.09 0.22
CA LEU A 182 -0.27 -10.11 1.36
C LEU A 182 -1.35 -11.18 1.17
N VAL A 183 -1.62 -11.95 2.21
CA VAL A 183 -2.79 -12.83 2.26
C VAL A 183 -3.93 -12.10 2.97
N ALA A 184 -5.14 -12.16 2.42
CA ALA A 184 -6.34 -11.65 3.06
C ALA A 184 -6.79 -12.59 4.18
N LEU A 185 -6.83 -12.11 5.42
CA LEU A 185 -7.29 -12.87 6.60
C LEU A 185 -8.82 -12.79 6.77
N ALA A 186 -9.43 -11.78 6.17
CA ALA A 186 -10.87 -11.55 6.09
C ALA A 186 -11.22 -11.03 4.67
N PRO A 187 -12.50 -10.93 4.28
CA PRO A 187 -12.88 -10.19 3.07
C PRO A 187 -12.45 -8.72 3.19
N VAL A 188 -11.63 -8.25 2.24
CA VAL A 188 -11.03 -6.91 2.27
C VAL A 188 -11.19 -6.19 0.94
N THR A 189 -11.72 -4.98 0.97
CA THR A 189 -11.65 -4.05 -0.17
C THR A 189 -10.33 -3.31 -0.14
N VAL A 190 -9.55 -3.46 -1.20
CA VAL A 190 -8.25 -2.80 -1.40
C VAL A 190 -8.40 -1.68 -2.40
N LEU A 191 -7.93 -0.49 -2.05
CA LEU A 191 -7.90 0.65 -2.94
C LEU A 191 -6.47 1.18 -3.06
N ILE A 192 -5.93 1.19 -4.27
CA ILE A 192 -4.58 1.67 -4.58
C ILE A 192 -4.66 3.00 -5.33
N SER A 193 -3.79 3.93 -4.94
CA SER A 193 -3.33 5.04 -5.78
C SER A 193 -1.86 4.83 -6.09
N ASN A 194 -1.53 4.57 -7.35
CA ASN A 194 -0.14 4.53 -7.79
C ASN A 194 0.40 5.96 -7.82
N CYS A 195 1.24 6.32 -6.86
CA CYS A 195 1.53 7.71 -6.47
C CYS A 195 2.09 8.55 -7.63
N PRO A 196 1.44 9.68 -8.01
CA PRO A 196 1.88 10.56 -9.11
C PRO A 196 2.92 11.59 -8.69
N GLN A 197 3.47 11.53 -7.48
CA GLN A 197 4.27 12.60 -6.89
C GLN A 197 5.59 12.85 -7.64
N LEU A 198 5.76 14.07 -8.17
CA LEU A 198 6.94 14.51 -8.92
C LEU A 198 7.97 15.27 -8.09
N ASN A 199 7.63 15.68 -6.87
CA ASN A 199 8.45 16.57 -6.04
C ASN A 199 9.03 15.87 -4.81
N ASN A 200 9.05 14.54 -4.79
CA ASN A 200 9.44 13.76 -3.63
C ASN A 200 10.32 12.58 -4.08
N PRO A 201 11.41 12.28 -3.36
CA PRO A 201 12.30 11.16 -3.68
C PRO A 201 11.63 9.78 -3.62
N CYS A 202 10.44 9.67 -3.02
CA CYS A 202 9.70 8.39 -2.94
C CYS A 202 9.39 7.75 -4.31
N ASN A 203 9.38 8.56 -5.39
CA ASN A 203 9.20 8.11 -6.78
C ASN A 203 10.42 8.48 -7.64
N ALA A 204 11.58 8.71 -7.07
CA ALA A 204 12.75 9.20 -7.78
C ALA A 204 12.45 10.45 -8.66
N TYR A 205 11.43 11.25 -8.30
CA TYR A 205 10.90 12.38 -9.09
C TYR A 205 10.36 11.98 -10.48
N ASN A 206 10.14 10.68 -10.70
CA ASN A 206 9.67 10.11 -11.97
C ASN A 206 8.75 8.91 -11.70
N PRO A 207 7.47 9.15 -11.42
CA PRO A 207 6.51 8.08 -11.15
C PRO A 207 6.41 7.06 -12.29
N THR A 208 6.34 5.79 -11.95
CA THR A 208 6.37 4.64 -12.85
C THR A 208 5.18 3.71 -12.60
N PRO A 209 4.87 2.76 -13.51
CA PRO A 209 3.77 1.83 -13.30
C PRO A 209 4.06 0.81 -12.19
N ALA A 210 2.99 0.38 -11.52
CA ALA A 210 2.97 -0.76 -10.61
C ALA A 210 2.08 -1.87 -11.18
N GLN A 211 2.29 -3.11 -10.75
CA GLN A 211 1.46 -4.25 -11.15
C GLN A 211 0.81 -4.87 -9.92
N VAL A 212 -0.43 -5.33 -10.06
CA VAL A 212 -1.11 -6.15 -9.06
C VAL A 212 -1.41 -7.53 -9.64
N LEU A 213 -1.12 -8.55 -8.83
CA LEU A 213 -1.41 -9.94 -9.15
C LEU A 213 -2.23 -10.54 -8.00
N ILE A 214 -3.24 -11.34 -8.31
CA ILE A 214 -4.06 -12.01 -7.31
C ILE A 214 -4.08 -13.52 -7.59
N TRP A 215 -4.01 -14.31 -6.53
CA TRP A 215 -4.17 -15.77 -6.55
C TRP A 215 -5.33 -16.17 -5.65
N GLU A 216 -5.95 -17.31 -5.98
CA GLU A 216 -6.95 -17.94 -5.12
C GLU A 216 -6.37 -18.38 -3.77
N ALA A 217 -7.28 -18.57 -2.82
CA ALA A 217 -6.95 -19.17 -1.53
C ALA A 217 -6.36 -20.58 -1.72
N GLU A 218 -5.33 -20.91 -0.93
CA GLU A 218 -4.77 -22.26 -0.95
C GLU A 218 -5.83 -23.28 -0.50
N GLY A 219 -6.06 -24.29 -1.32
CA GLY A 219 -7.06 -25.33 -1.06
C GLY A 219 -8.45 -25.07 -1.64
N SER A 220 -8.65 -23.98 -2.37
CA SER A 220 -9.85 -23.77 -3.20
C SER A 220 -9.70 -24.51 -4.55
N ASP A 221 -9.55 -25.84 -4.48
CA ASP A 221 -9.67 -26.65 -5.70
C ASP A 221 -11.06 -26.42 -6.29
N SER A 222 -11.09 -25.83 -7.48
CA SER A 222 -12.27 -25.70 -8.31
C SER A 222 -12.82 -27.11 -8.60
N HIS A 223 -13.74 -27.58 -7.78
CA HIS A 223 -14.64 -28.64 -8.21
C HIS A 223 -15.55 -28.08 -9.31
N VAL A 224 -15.13 -28.23 -10.55
CA VAL A 224 -15.99 -28.16 -11.74
C VAL A 224 -16.58 -29.54 -11.98
#